data_1a3a69fd183bee5799acbfc04452c266
#
_entry.id   1a3a69fd183bee5799acbfc04452c266
#
_cell.length_a   1.000
_cell.length_b   1.000
_cell.length_c   1.000
_cell.angle_alpha   90.00
_cell.angle_beta   90.00
_cell.angle_gamma   90.00
#
_symmetry.space_group_name_H-M   'P 1'
#
loop_
_entity.id
_entity.type
_entity.pdbx_description
1 polymer ?
#
loop_
_entity_poly.entity_id
_entity_poly.type
_entity_poly.pdbx_seq_one_letter_code
_entity_poly.pdbx_strand_id
1 'polypeptide(L)'
;MDYPLYYLFLVFFAYWLVDLLATLLIIDRISDWFSPLYNFLSGYFLVALYFRFILPKFKIPNQRGSAILILLLLILVFIGSKAFVYDVALFNGFPRVFIINELLRVFFFLGLTTAIGLQFDKQDLRKKQFEIEMAHEKLQLEHRSMQLSSHFVMNVLSIYASKITLLSRDLAKDFSHFTSLLRYSFQDFEEPQALEDELVAVRNYLQIQKIRFPDISIADVVQWNPIASELPMPKLCLLTLVENVFFHGDYKDKLNPCIIEFDLSLDASSDFWRFTAFISNKVLKRNEKIRSGFGASSVFKILSYQFGDRFGYEVESDDTCYTLKMSLLYDTEFQNRVN
;
A
#
# COMPACT_ATOMS: atom_id res chain seq x y z
N MET A 1 16.82 9.19 -6.62
CA MET A 1 17.98 8.50 -5.97
C MET A 1 19.22 9.34 -6.21
N ASP A 2 19.56 10.19 -5.26
CA ASP A 2 20.80 10.96 -5.30
C ASP A 2 21.83 10.18 -4.52
N TYR A 3 22.42 9.19 -5.19
CA TYR A 3 23.60 8.52 -4.66
C TYR A 3 24.72 9.54 -4.60
N PRO A 4 25.35 9.73 -3.47
CA PRO A 4 26.39 10.74 -3.36
C PRO A 4 27.59 10.36 -4.23
N LEU A 5 27.72 11.01 -5.37
CA LEU A 5 28.91 10.97 -6.25
C LEU A 5 30.21 11.17 -5.46
N TYR A 6 30.10 11.77 -4.28
CA TYR A 6 31.16 11.94 -3.30
C TYR A 6 31.83 10.62 -2.87
N TYR A 7 31.07 9.56 -2.58
CA TYR A 7 31.68 8.26 -2.22
C TYR A 7 32.41 7.65 -3.39
N LEU A 8 31.88 7.80 -4.59
CA LEU A 8 32.52 7.34 -5.81
C LEU A 8 33.81 8.10 -6.05
N PHE A 9 33.82 9.41 -5.83
CA PHE A 9 35.03 10.24 -5.91
C PHE A 9 36.10 9.78 -4.92
N LEU A 10 35.73 9.56 -3.64
CA LEU A 10 36.68 9.13 -2.62
C LEU A 10 37.34 7.79 -2.96
N VAL A 11 36.54 6.81 -3.40
CA VAL A 11 37.08 5.49 -3.79
C VAL A 11 37.99 5.61 -5.00
N PHE A 12 37.60 6.40 -5.98
CA PHE A 12 38.39 6.62 -7.19
C PHE A 12 39.66 7.40 -6.92
N PHE A 13 39.60 8.38 -6.04
CA PHE A 13 40.77 9.15 -5.59
C PHE A 13 41.75 8.28 -4.83
N ALA A 14 41.27 7.42 -3.94
CA ALA A 14 42.16 6.48 -3.22
C ALA A 14 42.84 5.51 -4.18
N TYR A 15 42.13 4.97 -5.17
CA TYR A 15 42.74 4.14 -6.22
C TYR A 15 43.82 4.88 -6.99
N TRP A 16 43.56 6.11 -7.45
CA TRP A 16 44.49 6.94 -8.17
C TRP A 16 45.75 7.25 -7.34
N LEU A 17 45.60 7.51 -6.04
CA LEU A 17 46.70 7.74 -5.13
C LEU A 17 47.62 6.50 -5.04
N VAL A 18 47.02 5.31 -4.96
CA VAL A 18 47.77 4.03 -4.94
C VAL A 18 48.52 3.82 -6.26
N ASP A 19 47.86 4.07 -7.40
CA ASP A 19 48.45 3.96 -8.75
C ASP A 19 49.62 4.94 -8.91
N LEU A 20 49.46 6.17 -8.43
CA LEU A 20 50.50 7.19 -8.43
C LEU A 20 51.71 6.78 -7.57
N LEU A 21 51.48 6.29 -6.34
CA LEU A 21 52.54 5.82 -5.45
C LEU A 21 53.28 4.59 -6.02
N ALA A 22 52.56 3.65 -6.62
CA ALA A 22 53.14 2.50 -7.28
C ALA A 22 54.04 2.93 -8.46
N THR A 23 53.58 3.90 -9.25
CA THR A 23 54.34 4.47 -10.37
C THR A 23 55.64 5.14 -9.89
N LEU A 24 55.59 5.93 -8.81
CA LEU A 24 56.77 6.57 -8.20
C LEU A 24 57.75 5.57 -7.67
N LEU A 25 57.31 4.46 -7.06
CA LEU A 25 58.16 3.40 -6.55
C LEU A 25 58.87 2.59 -7.65
N ILE A 26 58.25 2.43 -8.83
CA ILE A 26 58.80 1.63 -9.93
C ILE A 26 59.68 2.45 -10.87
N ILE A 27 59.31 3.70 -11.14
CA ILE A 27 59.92 4.52 -12.21
C ILE A 27 60.87 5.61 -11.65
N ASP A 28 60.94 5.78 -10.34
CA ASP A 28 61.81 6.73 -9.61
C ASP A 28 61.57 8.24 -9.93
N ARG A 29 60.89 8.55 -11.04
CA ARG A 29 60.54 9.92 -11.47
C ARG A 29 59.25 9.94 -12.29
N ILE A 30 58.35 10.86 -11.99
CA ILE A 30 57.26 11.22 -12.90
C ILE A 30 57.81 12.33 -13.80
N SER A 31 58.06 12.01 -15.06
CA SER A 31 58.53 12.96 -16.06
C SER A 31 57.46 13.95 -16.52
N ASP A 32 56.19 13.57 -16.43
CA ASP A 32 55.02 14.36 -16.82
C ASP A 32 53.83 14.15 -15.87
N TRP A 33 53.40 15.21 -15.20
CA TRP A 33 52.28 15.21 -14.28
C TRP A 33 50.94 15.27 -15.00
N PHE A 34 50.89 15.63 -16.29
CA PHE A 34 49.68 15.70 -17.07
C PHE A 34 49.04 14.32 -17.23
N SER A 35 49.83 13.30 -17.51
CA SER A 35 49.38 11.93 -17.74
C SER A 35 48.64 11.32 -16.55
N PRO A 36 49.16 11.33 -15.32
CA PRO A 36 48.43 10.84 -14.14
C PRO A 36 47.14 11.63 -13.87
N LEU A 37 47.17 12.95 -14.01
CA LEU A 37 46.01 13.81 -13.81
C LEU A 37 44.89 13.54 -14.85
N TYR A 38 45.28 13.40 -16.12
CA TYR A 38 44.37 13.07 -17.20
C TYR A 38 43.72 11.67 -16.99
N ASN A 39 44.50 10.68 -16.57
CA ASN A 39 43.99 9.35 -16.22
C ASN A 39 42.96 9.41 -15.11
N PHE A 40 43.19 10.21 -14.08
CA PHE A 40 42.26 10.40 -12.99
C PHE A 40 40.98 11.05 -13.48
N LEU A 41 41.06 12.20 -14.15
CA LEU A 41 39.89 12.97 -14.58
C LEU A 41 39.03 12.19 -15.58
N SER A 42 39.66 11.60 -16.61
CA SER A 42 38.96 10.82 -17.64
C SER A 42 38.29 9.57 -17.06
N GLY A 43 39.00 8.86 -16.16
CA GLY A 43 38.47 7.69 -15.50
C GLY A 43 37.30 8.01 -14.54
N TYR A 44 37.46 9.07 -13.73
CA TYR A 44 36.37 9.52 -12.87
C TYR A 44 35.12 9.94 -13.68
N PHE A 45 35.32 10.65 -14.79
CA PHE A 45 34.23 11.06 -15.66
C PHE A 45 33.52 9.87 -16.29
N LEU A 46 34.25 8.86 -16.76
CA LEU A 46 33.68 7.59 -17.24
C LEU A 46 32.80 6.94 -16.20
N VAL A 47 33.31 6.79 -14.98
CA VAL A 47 32.62 6.15 -13.86
C VAL A 47 31.39 6.94 -13.43
N ALA A 48 31.49 8.26 -13.34
CA ALA A 48 30.38 9.14 -12.97
C ALA A 48 29.24 9.07 -13.99
N LEU A 49 29.54 9.09 -15.29
CA LEU A 49 28.54 8.95 -16.36
C LEU A 49 27.90 7.56 -16.33
N TYR A 50 28.70 6.52 -16.17
CA TYR A 50 28.18 5.14 -16.05
C TYR A 50 27.23 5.03 -14.88
N PHE A 51 27.64 5.48 -13.70
CA PHE A 51 26.84 5.39 -12.48
C PHE A 51 25.54 6.17 -12.56
N ARG A 52 25.59 7.41 -13.08
CA ARG A 52 24.43 8.31 -13.10
C ARG A 52 23.43 7.98 -14.19
N PHE A 53 23.90 7.58 -15.37
CA PHE A 53 23.02 7.50 -16.56
C PHE A 53 22.87 6.10 -17.11
N ILE A 54 23.85 5.21 -16.95
CA ILE A 54 23.83 3.90 -17.60
C ILE A 54 23.38 2.81 -16.62
N LEU A 55 23.98 2.76 -15.44
CA LEU A 55 23.67 1.75 -14.42
C LEU A 55 22.16 1.70 -14.07
N PRO A 56 21.42 2.82 -13.88
CA PRO A 56 19.99 2.77 -13.63
C PRO A 56 19.18 2.17 -14.78
N LYS A 57 19.62 2.35 -16.04
CA LYS A 57 18.91 1.79 -17.20
C LYS A 57 19.00 0.28 -17.28
N PHE A 58 20.05 -0.35 -16.74
CA PHE A 58 20.15 -1.81 -16.67
C PHE A 58 19.07 -2.45 -15.78
N LYS A 59 18.52 -1.69 -14.83
CA LYS A 59 17.43 -2.16 -13.94
C LYS A 59 16.08 -2.23 -14.65
N ILE A 60 15.93 -1.50 -15.76
CA ILE A 60 14.67 -1.42 -16.53
C ILE A 60 14.79 -2.34 -17.75
N PRO A 61 13.97 -3.43 -17.87
CA PRO A 61 14.11 -4.43 -18.93
C PRO A 61 14.13 -3.83 -20.34
N ASN A 62 13.22 -2.90 -20.64
CA ASN A 62 13.08 -2.28 -21.95
C ASN A 62 14.21 -1.29 -22.32
N GLN A 63 15.07 -0.92 -21.37
CA GLN A 63 16.17 0.02 -21.59
C GLN A 63 17.55 -0.63 -21.61
N ARG A 64 17.65 -1.94 -21.38
CA ARG A 64 18.93 -2.67 -21.35
C ARG A 64 19.71 -2.58 -22.66
N GLY A 65 19.03 -2.71 -23.80
CA GLY A 65 19.67 -2.62 -25.10
C GLY A 65 20.29 -1.24 -25.35
N SER A 66 19.58 -0.16 -25.05
CA SER A 66 20.09 1.21 -25.14
C SER A 66 21.23 1.46 -24.15
N ALA A 67 21.16 0.90 -22.95
CA ALA A 67 22.23 1.00 -21.95
C ALA A 67 23.54 0.37 -22.44
N ILE A 68 23.48 -0.81 -23.04
CA ILE A 68 24.64 -1.50 -23.63
C ILE A 68 25.26 -0.67 -24.76
N LEU A 69 24.42 -0.13 -25.66
CA LEU A 69 24.91 0.67 -26.80
C LEU A 69 25.60 1.95 -26.33
N ILE A 70 25.00 2.66 -25.36
CA ILE A 70 25.59 3.88 -24.77
C ILE A 70 26.89 3.53 -24.04
N LEU A 71 26.96 2.41 -23.32
CA LEU A 71 28.17 1.97 -22.65
C LEU A 71 29.29 1.67 -23.64
N LEU A 72 29.02 0.96 -24.72
CA LEU A 72 30.00 0.67 -25.77
C LEU A 72 30.54 1.96 -26.40
N LEU A 73 29.66 2.92 -26.70
CA LEU A 73 30.06 4.22 -27.23
C LEU A 73 30.95 4.99 -26.24
N LEU A 74 30.57 4.99 -24.96
CA LEU A 74 31.34 5.66 -23.90
C LEU A 74 32.76 5.05 -23.76
N ILE A 75 32.87 3.74 -23.80
CA ILE A 75 34.16 3.02 -23.75
C ILE A 75 35.01 3.37 -24.99
N LEU A 76 34.40 3.40 -26.16
CA LEU A 76 35.13 3.74 -27.41
C LEU A 76 35.65 5.17 -27.37
N VAL A 77 34.85 6.12 -26.92
CA VAL A 77 35.26 7.54 -26.75
C VAL A 77 36.37 7.66 -25.71
N PHE A 78 36.27 6.93 -24.59
CA PHE A 78 37.28 6.95 -23.53
C PHE A 78 38.64 6.43 -24.02
N ILE A 79 38.66 5.25 -24.66
CA ILE A 79 39.88 4.65 -25.17
C ILE A 79 40.43 5.52 -26.32
N GLY A 80 39.60 6.00 -27.22
CA GLY A 80 39.99 6.87 -28.33
C GLY A 80 40.59 8.19 -27.87
N SER A 81 40.02 8.84 -26.85
CA SER A 81 40.56 10.08 -26.29
C SER A 81 41.96 9.88 -25.68
N LYS A 82 42.16 8.75 -24.98
CA LYS A 82 43.46 8.40 -24.42
C LYS A 82 44.48 8.07 -25.51
N ALA A 83 44.10 7.29 -26.53
CA ALA A 83 44.96 6.99 -27.65
C ALA A 83 45.42 8.25 -28.38
N PHE A 84 44.54 9.26 -28.51
CA PHE A 84 44.87 10.56 -29.07
C PHE A 84 45.84 11.36 -28.18
N VAL A 85 45.55 11.46 -26.88
CA VAL A 85 46.38 12.22 -25.92
C VAL A 85 47.77 11.63 -25.77
N TYR A 86 47.89 10.31 -25.75
CA TYR A 86 49.19 9.62 -25.59
C TYR A 86 49.91 9.34 -26.92
N ASP A 87 49.36 9.80 -28.05
CA ASP A 87 49.94 9.64 -29.38
C ASP A 87 50.43 8.20 -29.69
N VAL A 88 49.56 7.24 -29.37
CA VAL A 88 49.88 5.79 -29.43
C VAL A 88 50.32 5.35 -30.82
N ALA A 89 49.95 6.10 -31.87
CA ALA A 89 50.38 5.83 -33.25
C ALA A 89 51.88 6.15 -33.51
N LEU A 90 52.45 7.10 -32.76
CA LEU A 90 53.86 7.50 -32.87
C LEU A 90 54.79 6.67 -31.98
N PHE A 91 54.29 6.05 -30.92
CA PHE A 91 55.05 5.11 -30.14
C PHE A 91 55.17 3.77 -30.87
N ASN A 92 56.32 3.52 -31.43
CA ASN A 92 56.72 2.34 -32.23
C ASN A 92 56.60 0.99 -31.50
N GLY A 93 55.73 0.79 -30.60
CA GLY A 93 55.62 -0.44 -29.88
C GLY A 93 54.30 -0.69 -29.18
N PHE A 94 53.46 -1.45 -29.76
CA PHE A 94 52.38 -2.22 -29.14
C PHE A 94 51.08 -1.48 -28.84
N PRO A 95 50.32 -0.99 -29.85
CA PRO A 95 48.99 -0.50 -29.66
C PRO A 95 48.06 -1.56 -29.04
N ARG A 96 48.37 -2.85 -29.24
CA ARG A 96 47.62 -3.98 -28.64
C ARG A 96 47.73 -4.00 -27.13
N VAL A 97 48.92 -3.80 -26.57
CA VAL A 97 49.15 -3.81 -25.11
C VAL A 97 48.45 -2.64 -24.45
N PHE A 98 48.47 -1.47 -25.08
CA PHE A 98 47.74 -0.29 -24.61
C PHE A 98 46.22 -0.55 -24.55
N ILE A 99 45.63 -1.06 -25.63
CA ILE A 99 44.18 -1.35 -25.70
C ILE A 99 43.80 -2.38 -24.65
N ILE A 100 44.55 -3.46 -24.48
CA ILE A 100 44.29 -4.49 -23.47
C ILE A 100 44.30 -3.90 -22.06
N ASN A 101 45.31 -3.10 -21.74
CA ASN A 101 45.44 -2.46 -20.42
C ASN A 101 44.27 -1.50 -20.13
N GLU A 102 43.88 -0.69 -21.12
CA GLU A 102 42.75 0.22 -20.95
C GLU A 102 41.40 -0.54 -20.83
N LEU A 103 41.21 -1.63 -21.57
CA LEU A 103 40.02 -2.49 -21.43
C LEU A 103 39.96 -3.13 -20.03
N LEU A 104 41.06 -3.66 -19.53
CA LEU A 104 41.13 -4.22 -18.17
C LEU A 104 40.84 -3.17 -17.11
N ARG A 105 41.36 -1.96 -17.28
CA ARG A 105 41.12 -0.82 -16.39
C ARG A 105 39.63 -0.42 -16.39
N VAL A 106 39.02 -0.29 -17.57
CA VAL A 106 37.61 0.00 -17.73
C VAL A 106 36.74 -1.08 -17.08
N PHE A 107 37.04 -2.36 -17.35
CA PHE A 107 36.33 -3.48 -16.75
C PHE A 107 36.39 -3.44 -15.22
N PHE A 108 37.57 -3.20 -14.64
CA PHE A 108 37.75 -3.07 -13.20
C PHE A 108 36.90 -1.91 -12.63
N PHE A 109 36.93 -0.73 -13.26
CA PHE A 109 36.20 0.43 -12.80
C PHE A 109 34.70 0.26 -12.89
N LEU A 110 34.19 -0.30 -13.97
CA LEU A 110 32.77 -0.59 -14.12
C LEU A 110 32.32 -1.66 -13.13
N GLY A 111 33.11 -2.69 -12.90
CA GLY A 111 32.85 -3.72 -11.91
C GLY A 111 32.77 -3.16 -10.48
N LEU A 112 33.78 -2.37 -10.09
CA LEU A 112 33.81 -1.71 -8.77
C LEU A 112 32.63 -0.76 -8.59
N THR A 113 32.33 0.04 -9.61
CA THR A 113 31.19 0.99 -9.58
C THR A 113 29.86 0.25 -9.47
N THR A 114 29.69 -0.85 -10.19
CA THR A 114 28.50 -1.69 -10.11
C THR A 114 28.35 -2.31 -8.73
N ALA A 115 29.45 -2.83 -8.15
CA ALA A 115 29.43 -3.39 -6.79
C ALA A 115 29.01 -2.34 -5.74
N ILE A 116 29.55 -1.12 -5.84
CA ILE A 116 29.15 0.00 -4.99
C ILE A 116 27.66 0.31 -5.17
N GLY A 117 27.18 0.40 -6.40
CA GLY A 117 25.76 0.65 -6.69
C GLY A 117 24.83 -0.41 -6.09
N LEU A 118 25.20 -1.70 -6.21
CA LEU A 118 24.45 -2.81 -5.62
C LEU A 118 24.43 -2.75 -4.09
N GLN A 119 25.51 -2.33 -3.44
CA GLN A 119 25.55 -2.14 -1.99
C GLN A 119 24.57 -1.05 -1.52
N PHE A 120 24.52 0.08 -2.22
CA PHE A 120 23.56 1.14 -1.90
C PHE A 120 22.10 0.68 -2.10
N ASP A 121 21.80 -0.01 -3.20
CA ASP A 121 20.48 -0.58 -3.43
C ASP A 121 20.06 -1.53 -2.31
N LYS A 122 21.00 -2.40 -1.88
CA LYS A 122 20.75 -3.34 -0.79
C LYS A 122 20.48 -2.62 0.55
N GLN A 123 21.21 -1.54 0.82
CA GLN A 123 20.95 -0.73 2.03
C GLN A 123 19.60 -0.03 1.98
N ASP A 124 19.19 0.51 0.83
CA ASP A 124 17.89 1.16 0.65
C ASP A 124 16.73 0.17 0.82
N LEU A 125 16.88 -1.03 0.24
CA LEU A 125 15.91 -2.13 0.43
C LEU A 125 15.80 -2.55 1.89
N ARG A 126 16.92 -2.69 2.61
CA ARG A 126 16.91 -3.02 4.03
C ARG A 126 16.24 -1.95 4.88
N LYS A 127 16.46 -0.66 4.57
CA LYS A 127 15.76 0.43 5.26
C LYS A 127 14.25 0.34 5.08
N LYS A 128 13.80 0.13 3.85
CA LYS A 128 12.38 -0.03 3.55
C LYS A 128 11.74 -1.23 4.24
N GLN A 129 12.46 -2.36 4.25
CA GLN A 129 12.01 -3.56 4.98
C GLN A 129 11.86 -3.26 6.47
N PHE A 130 12.87 -2.62 7.09
CA PHE A 130 12.83 -2.26 8.49
C PHE A 130 11.67 -1.28 8.82
N GLU A 131 11.40 -0.29 7.96
CA GLU A 131 10.27 0.63 8.11
C GLU A 131 8.92 -0.12 8.06
N ILE A 132 8.79 -1.10 7.14
CA ILE A 132 7.58 -1.94 7.04
C ILE A 132 7.43 -2.81 8.28
N GLU A 133 8.50 -3.46 8.75
CA GLU A 133 8.50 -4.28 9.97
C GLU A 133 8.10 -3.46 11.19
N MET A 134 8.67 -2.27 11.38
CA MET A 134 8.33 -1.37 12.48
C MET A 134 6.88 -0.88 12.41
N ALA A 135 6.37 -0.58 11.21
CA ALA A 135 4.96 -0.22 11.03
C ALA A 135 4.03 -1.39 11.37
N HIS A 136 4.40 -2.61 10.98
CA HIS A 136 3.66 -3.82 11.30
C HIS A 136 3.64 -4.11 12.81
N GLU A 137 4.80 -4.04 13.48
CA GLU A 137 4.88 -4.21 14.95
C GLU A 137 4.04 -3.16 15.69
N LYS A 138 4.08 -1.90 15.23
CA LYS A 138 3.25 -0.84 15.81
C LYS A 138 1.76 -1.17 15.68
N LEU A 139 1.31 -1.59 14.49
CA LEU A 139 -0.07 -2.00 14.26
C LEU A 139 -0.48 -3.18 15.15
N GLN A 140 0.40 -4.16 15.33
CA GLN A 140 0.15 -5.30 16.23
C GLN A 140 0.01 -4.87 17.69
N LEU A 141 0.85 -3.93 18.16
CA LEU A 141 0.74 -3.39 19.52
C LEU A 141 -0.55 -2.60 19.73
N GLU A 142 -0.93 -1.76 18.75
CA GLU A 142 -2.20 -1.04 18.78
C GLU A 142 -3.39 -2.01 18.80
N HIS A 143 -3.36 -3.07 17.98
CA HIS A 143 -4.39 -4.10 17.95
C HIS A 143 -4.50 -4.85 19.29
N ARG A 144 -3.38 -5.31 19.87
CA ARG A 144 -3.36 -5.96 21.20
C ARG A 144 -3.89 -5.03 22.30
N SER A 145 -3.53 -3.76 22.27
CA SER A 145 -4.03 -2.77 23.22
C SER A 145 -5.56 -2.63 23.13
N MET A 146 -6.11 -2.60 21.92
CA MET A 146 -7.56 -2.58 21.71
C MET A 146 -8.24 -3.87 22.22
N GLN A 147 -7.67 -5.04 21.99
CA GLN A 147 -8.22 -6.31 22.48
C GLN A 147 -8.27 -6.37 24.01
N LEU A 148 -7.19 -5.98 24.71
CA LEU A 148 -7.15 -5.97 26.16
C LEU A 148 -8.19 -5.02 26.77
N SER A 149 -8.36 -3.83 26.18
CA SER A 149 -9.39 -2.87 26.60
C SER A 149 -10.80 -3.38 26.28
N SER A 150 -11.01 -4.09 25.17
CA SER A 150 -12.31 -4.63 24.78
C SER A 150 -12.82 -5.68 25.76
N HIS A 151 -11.97 -6.63 26.19
CA HIS A 151 -12.34 -7.64 27.16
C HIS A 151 -12.72 -7.02 28.52
N PHE A 152 -11.96 -6.01 28.99
CA PHE A 152 -12.30 -5.29 30.20
C PHE A 152 -13.65 -4.56 30.08
N VAL A 153 -13.86 -3.82 28.99
CA VAL A 153 -15.11 -3.12 28.73
C VAL A 153 -16.29 -4.08 28.69
N MET A 154 -16.17 -5.21 28.00
CA MET A 154 -17.25 -6.21 27.91
C MET A 154 -17.57 -6.83 29.28
N ASN A 155 -16.57 -7.09 30.14
CA ASN A 155 -16.79 -7.58 31.49
C ASN A 155 -17.56 -6.58 32.36
N VAL A 156 -17.16 -5.31 32.30
CA VAL A 156 -17.87 -4.24 33.03
C VAL A 156 -19.30 -4.09 32.52
N LEU A 157 -19.52 -4.09 31.22
CA LEU A 157 -20.84 -4.01 30.62
C LEU A 157 -21.73 -5.19 31.00
N SER A 158 -21.17 -6.41 31.12
CA SER A 158 -21.91 -7.61 31.54
C SER A 158 -22.41 -7.48 32.99
N ILE A 159 -21.62 -6.86 33.87
CA ILE A 159 -22.03 -6.56 35.26
C ILE A 159 -23.21 -5.57 35.25
N TYR A 160 -23.13 -4.52 34.44
CA TYR A 160 -24.23 -3.55 34.34
C TYR A 160 -25.47 -4.15 33.68
N ALA A 161 -25.33 -4.99 32.66
CA ALA A 161 -26.43 -5.69 32.01
C ALA A 161 -27.27 -6.48 33.05
N SER A 162 -26.61 -7.26 33.93
CA SER A 162 -27.32 -8.01 34.98
C SER A 162 -28.06 -7.11 35.96
N LYS A 163 -27.52 -5.97 36.33
CA LYS A 163 -28.18 -5.00 37.22
C LYS A 163 -29.38 -4.34 36.53
N ILE A 164 -29.23 -3.96 35.25
CA ILE A 164 -30.29 -3.30 34.45
C ILE A 164 -31.44 -4.26 34.25
N THR A 165 -31.20 -5.56 34.03
CA THR A 165 -32.25 -6.56 33.87
C THR A 165 -33.15 -6.67 35.11
N LEU A 166 -32.59 -6.43 36.29
CA LEU A 166 -33.35 -6.42 37.56
C LEU A 166 -34.24 -5.16 37.72
N LEU A 167 -33.88 -4.07 37.03
CA LEU A 167 -34.58 -2.79 37.15
C LEU A 167 -35.73 -2.62 36.13
N SER A 168 -35.49 -2.97 34.86
CA SER A 168 -36.46 -2.82 33.78
C SER A 168 -36.11 -3.75 32.62
N ARG A 169 -37.13 -4.50 32.13
CA ARG A 169 -36.98 -5.36 30.96
C ARG A 169 -36.76 -4.56 29.67
N ASP A 170 -37.44 -3.43 29.53
CA ASP A 170 -37.29 -2.59 28.32
C ASP A 170 -35.91 -1.98 28.25
N LEU A 171 -35.39 -1.43 29.38
CA LEU A 171 -34.06 -0.90 29.45
C LEU A 171 -32.99 -1.99 29.23
N ALA A 172 -33.25 -3.22 29.72
CA ALA A 172 -32.37 -4.38 29.46
C ALA A 172 -32.31 -4.74 27.99
N LYS A 173 -33.43 -4.66 27.27
CA LYS A 173 -33.49 -4.88 25.83
C LYS A 173 -32.70 -3.84 25.07
N ASP A 174 -32.87 -2.56 25.38
CA ASP A 174 -32.13 -1.45 24.77
C ASP A 174 -30.63 -1.60 25.02
N PHE A 175 -30.24 -1.95 26.25
CA PHE A 175 -28.86 -2.19 26.63
C PHE A 175 -28.26 -3.42 25.93
N SER A 176 -29.08 -4.44 25.60
CA SER A 176 -28.65 -5.62 24.87
C SER A 176 -28.24 -5.30 23.44
N HIS A 177 -28.93 -4.39 22.74
CA HIS A 177 -28.54 -3.92 21.41
C HIS A 177 -27.18 -3.26 21.43
N PHE A 178 -26.93 -2.41 22.43
CA PHE A 178 -25.66 -1.73 22.62
C PHE A 178 -24.49 -2.71 22.89
N THR A 179 -24.69 -3.65 23.84
CA THR A 179 -23.65 -4.62 24.18
C THR A 179 -23.37 -5.59 23.03
N SER A 180 -24.38 -5.98 22.26
CA SER A 180 -24.21 -6.83 21.06
C SER A 180 -23.43 -6.12 19.98
N LEU A 181 -23.70 -4.83 19.72
CA LEU A 181 -22.95 -4.03 18.75
C LEU A 181 -21.49 -3.85 19.17
N LEU A 182 -21.23 -3.57 20.45
CA LEU A 182 -19.85 -3.47 20.96
C LEU A 182 -19.12 -4.80 20.86
N ARG A 183 -19.76 -5.92 21.20
CA ARG A 183 -19.16 -7.25 21.08
C ARG A 183 -18.76 -7.52 19.64
N TYR A 184 -19.64 -7.26 18.68
CA TYR A 184 -19.36 -7.37 17.27
C TYR A 184 -18.18 -6.48 16.85
N SER A 185 -18.15 -5.21 17.26
CA SER A 185 -17.08 -4.27 16.94
C SER A 185 -15.72 -4.69 17.48
N PHE A 186 -15.68 -5.38 18.62
CA PHE A 186 -14.47 -5.83 19.29
C PHE A 186 -13.98 -7.23 18.88
N GLN A 187 -14.76 -8.02 18.12
CA GLN A 187 -14.30 -9.29 17.57
C GLN A 187 -13.05 -9.10 16.71
N ASP A 188 -12.25 -10.14 16.57
CA ASP A 188 -11.06 -10.10 15.73
C ASP A 188 -11.43 -9.99 14.24
N PHE A 189 -10.67 -9.22 13.49
CA PHE A 189 -10.83 -9.10 12.04
C PHE A 189 -10.35 -10.35 11.27
N GLU A 190 -9.54 -11.18 11.90
CA GLU A 190 -9.04 -12.42 11.31
C GLU A 190 -10.08 -13.57 11.37
N GLU A 191 -11.10 -13.45 12.23
CA GLU A 191 -12.18 -14.44 12.28
C GLU A 191 -13.09 -14.30 11.05
N PRO A 192 -13.45 -15.42 10.40
CA PRO A 192 -14.44 -15.41 9.33
C PRO A 192 -15.75 -14.81 9.83
N GLN A 193 -16.25 -13.82 9.11
CA GLN A 193 -17.54 -13.17 9.43
C GLN A 193 -18.56 -13.53 8.38
N ALA A 194 -19.80 -13.74 8.81
CA ALA A 194 -20.93 -14.00 7.93
C ALA A 194 -21.69 -12.70 7.60
N LEU A 195 -22.40 -12.71 6.49
CA LEU A 195 -23.34 -11.64 6.13
C LEU A 195 -24.38 -11.41 7.23
N GLU A 196 -24.81 -12.49 7.90
CA GLU A 196 -25.74 -12.43 9.03
C GLU A 196 -25.21 -11.55 10.16
N ASP A 197 -23.91 -11.65 10.50
CA ASP A 197 -23.30 -10.87 11.58
C ASP A 197 -23.34 -9.36 11.28
N GLU A 198 -23.07 -8.99 10.03
CA GLU A 198 -23.19 -7.60 9.57
C GLU A 198 -24.63 -7.09 9.63
N LEU A 199 -25.60 -7.90 9.18
CA LEU A 199 -27.03 -7.54 9.21
C LEU A 199 -27.55 -7.39 10.64
N VAL A 200 -27.09 -8.27 11.57
CA VAL A 200 -27.39 -8.16 13.00
C VAL A 200 -26.77 -6.89 13.60
N ALA A 201 -25.51 -6.59 13.26
CA ALA A 201 -24.84 -5.38 13.72
C ALA A 201 -25.55 -4.11 13.24
N VAL A 202 -25.94 -4.05 11.97
CA VAL A 202 -26.73 -2.94 11.41
C VAL A 202 -28.07 -2.80 12.13
N ARG A 203 -28.78 -3.89 12.35
CA ARG A 203 -30.06 -3.86 13.09
C ARG A 203 -29.89 -3.29 14.50
N ASN A 204 -28.89 -3.77 15.23
CA ASN A 204 -28.60 -3.27 16.58
C ASN A 204 -28.24 -1.78 16.55
N TYR A 205 -27.43 -1.36 15.58
CA TYR A 205 -27.07 0.03 15.40
C TYR A 205 -28.28 0.92 15.13
N LEU A 206 -29.19 0.52 14.24
CA LEU A 206 -30.43 1.26 13.92
C LEU A 206 -31.31 1.37 15.14
N GLN A 207 -31.47 0.31 15.96
CA GLN A 207 -32.23 0.38 17.22
C GLN A 207 -31.61 1.39 18.20
N ILE A 208 -30.30 1.39 18.38
CA ILE A 208 -29.64 2.38 19.23
C ILE A 208 -29.87 3.80 18.71
N GLN A 209 -29.79 4.02 17.40
CA GLN A 209 -30.04 5.34 16.82
C GLN A 209 -31.54 5.79 17.00
N LYS A 210 -32.47 4.87 16.93
CA LYS A 210 -33.90 5.15 17.24
C LYS A 210 -34.09 5.57 18.71
N ILE A 211 -33.38 4.97 19.64
CA ILE A 211 -33.38 5.37 21.06
C ILE A 211 -32.74 6.76 21.23
N ARG A 212 -31.58 6.99 20.57
CA ARG A 212 -30.83 8.25 20.66
C ARG A 212 -31.56 9.44 20.04
N PHE A 213 -32.28 9.19 18.95
CA PHE A 213 -32.97 10.21 18.17
C PHE A 213 -34.44 9.80 17.96
N PRO A 214 -35.35 10.14 18.88
CA PRO A 214 -36.78 9.77 18.77
C PRO A 214 -37.47 10.27 17.50
N ASP A 215 -36.97 11.39 16.93
CA ASP A 215 -37.55 12.02 15.73
C ASP A 215 -36.93 11.52 14.41
N ILE A 216 -36.25 10.38 14.46
CA ILE A 216 -35.59 9.83 13.29
C ILE A 216 -36.60 9.40 12.22
N SER A 217 -36.32 9.73 10.96
CA SER A 217 -37.10 9.38 9.79
C SER A 217 -36.29 8.45 8.89
N ILE A 218 -36.36 7.15 9.18
CA ILE A 218 -35.66 6.11 8.42
C ILE A 218 -36.68 5.02 8.06
N ALA A 219 -36.76 4.70 6.77
CA ALA A 219 -37.35 3.49 6.27
C ALA A 219 -36.30 2.40 6.16
N ASP A 220 -36.30 1.44 7.07
CA ASP A 220 -35.38 0.34 7.10
C ASP A 220 -36.10 -0.98 6.77
N VAL A 221 -35.60 -1.68 5.75
CA VAL A 221 -36.00 -3.03 5.36
C VAL A 221 -34.80 -3.94 5.33
N VAL A 222 -34.74 -4.84 6.30
CA VAL A 222 -33.69 -5.87 6.35
C VAL A 222 -34.38 -7.21 6.19
N GLN A 223 -34.33 -7.75 4.98
CA GLN A 223 -34.88 -9.08 4.72
C GLN A 223 -33.90 -10.13 5.26
N TRP A 224 -34.46 -11.06 6.04
CA TRP A 224 -33.69 -12.11 6.66
C TRP A 224 -33.82 -13.41 5.88
N ASN A 225 -32.68 -13.98 5.50
CA ASN A 225 -32.63 -15.30 4.91
C ASN A 225 -31.61 -16.15 5.70
N PRO A 226 -31.96 -17.35 6.16
CA PRO A 226 -31.05 -18.22 6.94
C PRO A 226 -29.72 -18.50 6.28
N ILE A 227 -29.64 -18.50 4.95
CA ILE A 227 -28.40 -18.69 4.20
C ILE A 227 -27.36 -17.60 4.48
N ALA A 228 -27.75 -16.43 4.99
CA ALA A 228 -26.85 -15.34 5.31
C ALA A 228 -25.77 -15.73 6.34
N SER A 229 -26.03 -16.76 7.17
CA SER A 229 -25.05 -17.30 8.13
C SER A 229 -23.89 -18.06 7.47
N GLU A 230 -24.06 -18.48 6.21
CA GLU A 230 -23.05 -19.23 5.46
C GLU A 230 -22.28 -18.35 4.45
N LEU A 231 -22.79 -17.14 4.18
CA LEU A 231 -22.22 -16.24 3.18
C LEU A 231 -21.15 -15.32 3.80
N PRO A 232 -19.90 -15.33 3.30
CA PRO A 232 -18.84 -14.52 3.87
C PRO A 232 -19.05 -13.03 3.59
N MET A 233 -18.82 -12.19 4.61
CA MET A 233 -18.86 -10.74 4.48
C MET A 233 -17.72 -10.11 5.32
N PRO A 234 -16.92 -9.19 4.75
CA PRO A 234 -15.90 -8.50 5.54
C PRO A 234 -16.55 -7.65 6.64
N LYS A 235 -15.95 -7.74 7.81
CA LYS A 235 -16.40 -7.06 9.01
C LYS A 235 -16.51 -5.54 8.85
N LEU A 236 -17.55 -4.96 9.44
CA LEU A 236 -17.85 -3.52 9.48
C LEU A 236 -18.16 -2.87 8.12
N CYS A 237 -18.32 -3.65 7.04
CA CYS A 237 -18.58 -3.07 5.72
C CYS A 237 -19.99 -2.47 5.65
N LEU A 238 -21.04 -3.24 5.94
CA LEU A 238 -22.42 -2.73 5.90
C LEU A 238 -22.65 -1.70 7.00
N LEU A 239 -22.13 -1.96 8.19
CA LEU A 239 -22.27 -1.03 9.31
C LEU A 239 -21.66 0.34 8.97
N THR A 240 -20.47 0.39 8.34
CA THR A 240 -19.85 1.65 7.91
C THR A 240 -20.69 2.39 6.88
N LEU A 241 -21.30 1.68 5.93
CA LEU A 241 -22.19 2.30 4.93
C LEU A 241 -23.42 2.92 5.59
N VAL A 242 -24.01 2.23 6.57
CA VAL A 242 -25.15 2.74 7.33
C VAL A 242 -24.77 3.89 8.27
N GLU A 243 -23.59 3.83 8.91
CA GLU A 243 -23.07 4.94 9.71
C GLU A 243 -22.98 6.25 8.92
N ASN A 244 -22.60 6.17 7.64
CA ASN A 244 -22.50 7.34 6.78
C ASN A 244 -23.83 8.09 6.62
N VAL A 245 -24.98 7.38 6.68
CA VAL A 245 -26.31 8.01 6.66
C VAL A 245 -26.50 8.96 7.84
N PHE A 246 -26.05 8.56 9.04
CA PHE A 246 -26.16 9.38 10.26
C PHE A 246 -25.11 10.49 10.34
N PHE A 247 -24.00 10.31 9.65
CA PHE A 247 -22.93 11.29 9.65
C PHE A 247 -23.16 12.39 8.62
N HIS A 248 -23.68 12.05 7.43
CA HIS A 248 -23.83 12.95 6.30
C HIS A 248 -25.28 13.23 5.91
N GLY A 249 -26.21 12.38 6.32
CA GLY A 249 -27.62 12.46 5.94
C GLY A 249 -28.47 13.31 6.87
N ASP A 250 -29.54 13.88 6.32
CA ASP A 250 -30.61 14.53 7.08
C ASP A 250 -31.66 13.48 7.51
N TYR A 251 -31.30 12.70 8.53
CA TYR A 251 -32.12 11.62 9.05
C TYR A 251 -33.35 12.09 9.87
N LYS A 252 -33.62 13.41 9.93
CA LYS A 252 -34.79 14.02 10.61
C LYS A 252 -35.82 14.54 9.63
N ASP A 253 -35.53 14.60 8.35
CA ASP A 253 -36.50 15.07 7.34
C ASP A 253 -37.59 14.03 7.14
N LYS A 254 -38.80 14.35 7.67
CA LYS A 254 -40.01 13.47 7.56
C LYS A 254 -40.55 13.39 6.14
N LEU A 255 -40.28 14.38 5.30
CA LEU A 255 -40.76 14.41 3.92
C LEU A 255 -39.91 13.58 3.00
N ASN A 256 -38.61 13.44 3.35
CA ASN A 256 -37.65 12.65 2.61
C ASN A 256 -36.89 11.72 3.58
N PRO A 257 -37.54 10.59 4.00
CA PRO A 257 -36.92 9.65 4.92
C PRO A 257 -35.63 9.04 4.33
N CYS A 258 -34.63 8.79 5.16
CA CYS A 258 -33.53 7.97 4.75
C CYS A 258 -33.99 6.55 4.47
N ILE A 259 -33.52 5.94 3.37
CA ILE A 259 -33.91 4.60 2.97
C ILE A 259 -32.71 3.69 3.15
N ILE A 260 -32.87 2.57 3.83
CA ILE A 260 -31.87 1.55 4.03
C ILE A 260 -32.51 0.19 3.77
N GLU A 261 -32.21 -0.41 2.64
CA GLU A 261 -32.80 -1.67 2.23
C GLU A 261 -31.70 -2.69 1.95
N PHE A 262 -31.79 -3.87 2.54
CA PHE A 262 -30.97 -5.03 2.29
C PHE A 262 -31.84 -6.21 1.89
N ASP A 263 -31.53 -6.80 0.76
CA ASP A 263 -32.23 -7.97 0.24
C ASP A 263 -31.23 -9.07 -0.12
N LEU A 264 -31.60 -10.31 0.19
CA LEU A 264 -30.86 -11.50 -0.18
C LEU A 264 -31.81 -12.48 -0.86
N SER A 265 -31.67 -12.59 -2.16
CA SER A 265 -32.52 -13.42 -3.01
C SER A 265 -31.72 -14.39 -3.87
N LEU A 266 -32.30 -15.55 -4.16
CA LEU A 266 -31.73 -16.49 -5.11
C LEU A 266 -32.09 -16.03 -6.52
N ASP A 267 -31.09 -15.83 -7.36
CA ASP A 267 -31.31 -15.56 -8.79
C ASP A 267 -31.64 -16.86 -9.50
N ALA A 268 -32.91 -17.06 -9.78
CA ALA A 268 -33.44 -18.29 -10.38
C ALA A 268 -32.85 -18.61 -11.79
N SER A 269 -32.19 -17.63 -12.43
CA SER A 269 -31.62 -17.78 -13.77
C SER A 269 -30.14 -18.20 -13.74
N SER A 270 -29.41 -17.99 -12.65
CA SER A 270 -27.95 -18.07 -12.60
C SER A 270 -27.41 -18.96 -11.47
N ASP A 271 -28.25 -19.54 -10.63
CA ASP A 271 -27.85 -20.38 -9.49
C ASP A 271 -26.92 -19.66 -8.49
N PHE A 272 -27.02 -18.33 -8.39
CA PHE A 272 -26.28 -17.48 -7.47
C PHE A 272 -27.21 -16.85 -6.42
N TRP A 273 -26.71 -16.71 -5.19
CA TRP A 273 -27.31 -15.82 -4.23
C TRP A 273 -26.89 -14.39 -4.50
N ARG A 274 -27.85 -13.50 -4.67
CA ARG A 274 -27.62 -12.07 -4.88
C ARG A 274 -27.99 -11.30 -3.62
N PHE A 275 -26.98 -10.69 -3.00
CA PHE A 275 -27.20 -9.70 -1.96
C PHE A 275 -27.21 -8.32 -2.60
N THR A 276 -28.22 -7.51 -2.27
CA THR A 276 -28.33 -6.12 -2.69
C THR A 276 -28.47 -5.20 -1.48
N ALA A 277 -27.81 -4.04 -1.56
CA ALA A 277 -27.96 -2.97 -0.60
C ALA A 277 -28.36 -1.69 -1.35
N PHE A 278 -29.42 -1.07 -0.90
CA PHE A 278 -29.87 0.23 -1.35
C PHE A 278 -29.89 1.20 -0.17
N ILE A 279 -29.12 2.29 -0.29
CA ILE A 279 -29.05 3.32 0.74
C ILE A 279 -29.27 4.67 0.07
N SER A 280 -30.27 5.43 0.53
CA SER A 280 -30.52 6.77 0.01
C SER A 280 -30.82 7.72 1.14
N ASN A 281 -30.24 8.92 1.09
CA ASN A 281 -30.46 9.97 2.05
C ASN A 281 -30.29 11.35 1.45
N LYS A 282 -31.02 12.33 1.98
CA LYS A 282 -30.79 13.74 1.72
C LYS A 282 -29.47 14.18 2.38
N VAL A 283 -28.64 14.93 1.65
CA VAL A 283 -27.35 15.40 2.14
C VAL A 283 -27.53 16.59 3.09
N LEU A 284 -26.97 16.49 4.29
CA LEU A 284 -26.94 17.60 5.22
C LEU A 284 -25.71 18.47 4.94
N LYS A 285 -25.89 19.73 4.52
CA LYS A 285 -24.79 20.69 4.34
C LYS A 285 -24.17 21.03 5.72
N ARG A 286 -23.23 20.23 6.17
CA ARG A 286 -22.37 20.54 7.32
C ARG A 286 -21.01 21.07 6.86
N ASN A 287 -20.49 22.06 7.61
CA ASN A 287 -19.12 22.54 7.39
C ASN A 287 -18.10 21.41 7.45
N GLU A 288 -17.22 21.35 6.44
CA GLU A 288 -16.22 20.32 6.14
C GLU A 288 -15.13 20.11 7.21
N LYS A 289 -15.46 19.71 8.41
CA LYS A 289 -14.41 19.37 9.39
C LYS A 289 -14.74 18.07 10.11
N ILE A 290 -14.35 16.98 9.56
CA ILE A 290 -13.93 15.69 10.16
C ILE A 290 -14.19 14.62 9.09
N ARG A 291 -13.23 14.41 8.21
CA ARG A 291 -13.19 13.17 7.41
C ARG A 291 -12.57 12.10 8.30
N SER A 292 -13.38 11.17 8.80
CA SER A 292 -12.84 9.90 9.29
C SER A 292 -12.19 9.20 8.09
N GLY A 293 -10.94 8.74 8.22
CA GLY A 293 -10.19 8.15 7.11
C GLY A 293 -10.76 6.81 6.60
N PHE A 294 -11.82 6.29 7.21
CA PHE A 294 -12.48 5.03 6.86
C PHE A 294 -13.93 5.34 6.45
N GLY A 295 -14.17 5.52 5.17
CA GLY A 295 -15.49 5.83 4.60
C GLY A 295 -15.90 4.81 3.54
N ALA A 296 -17.03 5.08 2.85
CA ALA A 296 -17.57 4.21 1.81
C ALA A 296 -16.53 3.78 0.76
N SER A 297 -15.58 4.66 0.41
CA SER A 297 -14.50 4.34 -0.54
C SER A 297 -13.57 3.22 -0.06
N SER A 298 -13.32 3.11 1.24
CA SER A 298 -12.53 2.02 1.81
C SER A 298 -13.30 0.70 1.79
N VAL A 299 -14.59 0.75 2.09
CA VAL A 299 -15.49 -0.41 1.98
C VAL A 299 -15.50 -0.95 0.55
N PHE A 300 -15.66 -0.08 -0.45
CA PHE A 300 -15.68 -0.51 -1.85
C PHE A 300 -14.35 -1.15 -2.28
N LYS A 301 -13.21 -0.64 -1.82
CA LYS A 301 -11.89 -1.25 -2.09
C LYS A 301 -11.78 -2.65 -1.47
N ILE A 302 -12.23 -2.83 -0.22
CA ILE A 302 -12.21 -4.12 0.46
C ILE A 302 -13.08 -5.13 -0.29
N LEU A 303 -14.33 -4.75 -0.62
CA LEU A 303 -15.26 -5.61 -1.34
C LEU A 303 -14.78 -5.93 -2.75
N SER A 304 -14.24 -4.95 -3.50
CA SER A 304 -13.64 -5.19 -4.81
C SER A 304 -12.45 -6.13 -4.75
N TYR A 305 -11.60 -6.03 -3.72
CA TYR A 305 -10.47 -6.91 -3.52
C TYR A 305 -10.90 -8.36 -3.22
N GLN A 306 -11.91 -8.52 -2.36
CA GLN A 306 -12.35 -9.83 -1.90
C GLN A 306 -13.24 -10.57 -2.91
N PHE A 307 -14.13 -9.85 -3.60
CA PHE A 307 -15.14 -10.43 -4.48
C PHE A 307 -14.85 -10.25 -5.97
N GLY A 308 -13.93 -9.36 -6.35
CA GLY A 308 -13.60 -9.10 -7.75
C GLY A 308 -14.82 -8.72 -8.59
N ASP A 309 -15.01 -9.40 -9.72
CA ASP A 309 -16.12 -9.17 -10.67
C ASP A 309 -17.53 -9.52 -10.11
N ARG A 310 -17.59 -10.16 -8.93
CA ARG A 310 -18.85 -10.50 -8.25
C ARG A 310 -19.39 -9.34 -7.42
N PHE A 311 -18.64 -8.27 -7.28
CA PHE A 311 -19.02 -7.05 -6.59
C PHE A 311 -19.30 -5.93 -7.59
N GLY A 312 -20.48 -5.33 -7.48
CA GLY A 312 -20.87 -4.15 -8.25
C GLY A 312 -21.45 -3.08 -7.35
N TYR A 313 -21.15 -1.82 -7.64
CA TYR A 313 -21.77 -0.69 -6.95
C TYR A 313 -21.95 0.50 -7.88
N GLU A 314 -22.95 1.30 -7.58
CA GLU A 314 -23.28 2.57 -8.23
C GLU A 314 -23.53 3.61 -7.16
N VAL A 315 -22.88 4.76 -7.26
CA VAL A 315 -23.05 5.89 -6.35
C VAL A 315 -23.47 7.10 -7.14
N GLU A 316 -24.64 7.61 -6.85
CA GLU A 316 -25.15 8.88 -7.34
C GLU A 316 -25.14 9.88 -6.19
N SER A 317 -24.45 10.99 -6.34
CA SER A 317 -24.36 12.02 -5.30
C SER A 317 -24.39 13.39 -5.93
N ASP A 318 -25.35 14.20 -5.50
CA ASP A 318 -25.42 15.62 -5.80
C ASP A 318 -25.45 16.46 -4.51
N ASP A 319 -25.67 17.77 -4.62
CA ASP A 319 -25.72 18.68 -3.45
C ASP A 319 -26.91 18.42 -2.52
N THR A 320 -27.88 17.59 -2.92
CA THR A 320 -29.15 17.39 -2.24
C THR A 320 -29.38 15.95 -1.79
N CYS A 321 -28.91 14.98 -2.56
CA CYS A 321 -29.19 13.57 -2.34
C CYS A 321 -27.94 12.71 -2.56
N TYR A 322 -27.82 11.66 -1.77
CA TYR A 322 -26.84 10.58 -1.92
C TYR A 322 -27.60 9.27 -2.07
N THR A 323 -27.26 8.50 -3.10
CA THR A 323 -27.82 7.18 -3.33
C THR A 323 -26.71 6.19 -3.63
N LEU A 324 -26.69 5.07 -2.92
CA LEU A 324 -25.82 3.93 -3.12
C LEU A 324 -26.66 2.72 -3.48
N LYS A 325 -26.32 2.09 -4.59
CA LYS A 325 -26.78 0.74 -4.97
C LYS A 325 -25.57 -0.18 -4.98
N MET A 326 -25.63 -1.29 -4.30
CA MET A 326 -24.56 -2.26 -4.20
C MET A 326 -25.10 -3.66 -4.42
N SER A 327 -24.35 -4.52 -5.11
CA SER A 327 -24.69 -5.92 -5.29
C SER A 327 -23.47 -6.83 -5.09
N LEU A 328 -23.71 -7.97 -4.44
CA LEU A 328 -22.75 -9.06 -4.28
C LEU A 328 -23.36 -10.37 -4.78
N LEU A 329 -22.59 -11.13 -5.52
CA LEU A 329 -22.97 -12.45 -6.01
C LEU A 329 -22.20 -13.53 -5.25
N TYR A 330 -22.93 -14.48 -4.69
CA TYR A 330 -22.37 -15.65 -4.01
C TYR A 330 -22.76 -16.92 -4.78
N ASP A 331 -21.75 -17.74 -5.07
CA ASP A 331 -21.92 -19.04 -5.72
C ASP A 331 -22.65 -20.03 -4.78
N THR A 332 -23.64 -20.76 -5.26
CA THR A 332 -24.31 -21.79 -4.44
C THR A 332 -23.38 -22.96 -4.07
N GLU A 333 -22.25 -23.14 -4.77
CA GLU A 333 -21.22 -24.12 -4.41
C GLU A 333 -20.36 -23.73 -3.20
N PHE A 334 -20.53 -22.52 -2.63
CA PHE A 334 -19.77 -22.11 -1.42
C PHE A 334 -20.02 -23.06 -0.23
N GLN A 335 -21.17 -23.74 -0.18
CA GLN A 335 -21.49 -24.75 0.84
C GLN A 335 -20.50 -25.94 0.89
N ASN A 336 -19.79 -26.23 -0.21
CA ASN A 336 -18.90 -27.40 -0.30
C ASN A 336 -17.42 -27.09 0.00
N ARG A 337 -17.04 -25.84 0.27
CA ARG A 337 -15.63 -25.45 0.51
C ARG A 337 -15.29 -25.11 1.96
N VAL A 338 -16.28 -25.14 2.86
CA VAL A 338 -16.09 -24.83 4.29
C VAL A 338 -16.15 -26.09 5.17
N ASN A 339 -16.32 -27.28 4.59
CA ASN A 339 -16.23 -28.58 5.28
C ASN A 339 -14.86 -29.23 5.10
#